data_6944fd55bf098d1a77605a9880aebc5d
#
_entry.id   6944fd55bf098d1a77605a9880aebc5d
#
_cell.length_a   1.000
_cell.length_b   1.000
_cell.length_c   1.000
_cell.angle_alpha   90.00
_cell.angle_beta   90.00
_cell.angle_gamma   90.00
#
_symmetry.space_group_name_H-M   'P 1'
#
loop_
_entity.id
_entity.type
_entity.pdbx_description
1 polymer ?
#
loop_
_entity_poly.entity_id
_entity_poly.type
_entity_poly.pdbx_seq_one_letter_code
_entity_poly.pdbx_strand_id
1 'polypeptide(L)'
;MKPIYLLAVLSIAVANVAAQSVTFDSAPIGQPPAAWACGATGKGIPRWTIEAEASAPSKPHVLKQSGNAAFPWCVKEDIDLANGSLEVKFKAISGKEDQAGGLVWRWKDGNNYYVARANALENNLSLYYTLNGKRTTIKYADAPVALNTWHTLRVDFQGAMIRVSLNGKAYISLEDDHLTGAGKAGVWTKADSVTLFDDFRYTDPLAK
;
A
#
# COMPACT_ATOMS: atom_id res chain seq x y z
N MET A 1 -36.39 44.04 30.32
CA MET A 1 -36.37 42.94 29.34
C MET A 1 -34.93 42.61 29.01
N LYS A 2 -34.43 41.44 29.44
CA LYS A 2 -33.07 40.96 29.09
C LYS A 2 -33.15 40.09 27.82
N PRO A 3 -32.28 40.29 26.82
CA PRO A 3 -32.30 39.45 25.64
C PRO A 3 -31.76 38.04 25.96
N ILE A 4 -32.51 37.03 25.58
CA ILE A 4 -32.10 35.61 25.65
C ILE A 4 -31.36 35.31 24.35
N TYR A 5 -30.04 35.09 24.43
CA TYR A 5 -29.24 34.63 23.30
C TYR A 5 -29.38 33.09 23.20
N LEU A 6 -30.00 32.65 22.12
CA LEU A 6 -30.08 31.21 21.78
C LEU A 6 -28.75 30.78 21.15
N LEU A 7 -27.96 30.02 21.87
CA LEU A 7 -26.76 29.40 21.31
C LEU A 7 -27.18 28.23 20.41
N ALA A 8 -27.03 28.36 19.10
CA ALA A 8 -27.19 27.27 18.18
C ALA A 8 -25.96 26.35 18.26
N VAL A 9 -26.11 25.14 18.80
CA VAL A 9 -25.09 24.10 18.79
C VAL A 9 -25.08 23.48 17.38
N LEU A 10 -24.06 23.82 16.59
CA LEU A 10 -23.84 23.23 15.28
C LEU A 10 -23.22 21.82 15.48
N SER A 11 -24.02 20.77 15.35
CA SER A 11 -23.55 19.40 15.37
C SER A 11 -22.82 19.11 14.05
N ILE A 12 -21.49 19.04 14.08
CA ILE A 12 -20.69 18.56 12.95
C ILE A 12 -20.85 17.04 12.91
N ALA A 13 -21.62 16.54 11.95
CA ALA A 13 -21.66 15.10 11.64
C ALA A 13 -20.30 14.69 11.07
N VAL A 14 -19.51 13.95 11.84
CA VAL A 14 -18.31 13.29 11.33
C VAL A 14 -18.80 12.11 10.47
N ALA A 15 -18.68 12.24 9.16
CA ALA A 15 -18.95 11.14 8.26
C ALA A 15 -17.97 10.01 8.59
N ASN A 16 -18.51 8.87 9.01
CA ASN A 16 -17.71 7.67 9.26
C ASN A 16 -17.39 7.06 7.89
N VAL A 17 -16.19 7.35 7.36
CA VAL A 17 -15.70 6.77 6.11
C VAL A 17 -15.39 5.30 6.37
N ALA A 18 -16.22 4.40 5.80
CA ALA A 18 -16.01 2.97 5.92
C ALA A 18 -14.75 2.56 5.13
N ALA A 19 -13.84 1.84 5.79
CA ALA A 19 -12.71 1.21 5.11
C ALA A 19 -13.23 0.08 4.22
N GLN A 20 -12.78 0.04 2.97
CA GLN A 20 -13.02 -1.08 2.06
C GLN A 20 -11.86 -2.08 2.19
N SER A 21 -12.17 -3.39 2.07
CA SER A 21 -11.20 -4.47 2.23
C SER A 21 -11.26 -5.46 1.08
N VAL A 22 -10.08 -5.91 0.64
CA VAL A 22 -9.89 -6.98 -0.35
C VAL A 22 -9.07 -8.09 0.31
N THR A 23 -9.66 -9.29 0.44
CA THR A 23 -9.05 -10.45 1.09
C THR A 23 -8.48 -11.48 0.11
N PHE A 24 -8.80 -11.37 -1.18
CA PHE A 24 -8.46 -12.31 -2.25
C PHE A 24 -9.11 -13.69 -2.14
N ASP A 25 -9.87 -14.01 -1.11
CA ASP A 25 -10.40 -15.35 -0.80
C ASP A 25 -11.34 -15.93 -1.87
N SER A 26 -12.07 -15.07 -2.59
CA SER A 26 -12.97 -15.46 -3.67
C SER A 26 -12.29 -15.48 -5.06
N ALA A 27 -11.03 -15.06 -5.16
CA ALA A 27 -10.33 -14.98 -6.43
C ALA A 27 -9.81 -16.36 -6.88
N PRO A 28 -9.82 -16.67 -8.19
CA PRO A 28 -9.33 -17.93 -8.71
C PRO A 28 -7.82 -18.07 -8.54
N ILE A 29 -7.37 -19.26 -8.09
CA ILE A 29 -5.96 -19.60 -7.92
C ILE A 29 -5.22 -19.60 -9.26
N GLY A 30 -3.95 -19.21 -9.26
CA GLY A 30 -3.02 -19.29 -10.38
C GLY A 30 -3.01 -18.09 -11.30
N GLN A 31 -3.87 -17.10 -11.09
CA GLN A 31 -3.98 -15.89 -11.90
C GLN A 31 -3.92 -14.63 -11.02
N PRO A 32 -3.60 -13.44 -11.61
CA PRO A 32 -3.79 -12.17 -10.91
C PRO A 32 -5.27 -11.95 -10.53
N PRO A 33 -5.58 -11.18 -9.49
CA PRO A 33 -6.95 -10.90 -9.13
C PRO A 33 -7.64 -10.04 -10.21
N ALA A 34 -8.92 -10.30 -10.47
CA ALA A 34 -9.74 -9.49 -11.38
C ALA A 34 -9.79 -8.03 -10.90
N ALA A 35 -9.91 -7.08 -11.84
CA ALA A 35 -9.88 -5.64 -11.59
C ALA A 35 -8.57 -5.12 -10.92
N TRP A 36 -7.47 -5.84 -11.11
CA TRP A 36 -6.13 -5.39 -10.78
C TRP A 36 -5.23 -5.41 -12.02
N ALA A 37 -4.51 -4.33 -12.25
CA ALA A 37 -3.45 -4.27 -13.24
C ALA A 37 -2.11 -4.56 -12.56
N CYS A 38 -1.38 -5.57 -13.07
CA CYS A 38 -0.10 -5.95 -12.52
C CYS A 38 1.00 -5.81 -13.57
N GLY A 39 2.17 -5.30 -13.16
CA GLY A 39 3.29 -5.07 -14.04
C GLY A 39 4.56 -4.76 -13.26
N ALA A 40 5.52 -4.13 -13.94
CA ALA A 40 6.75 -3.66 -13.32
C ALA A 40 7.24 -2.36 -13.97
N THR A 41 7.91 -1.53 -13.19
CA THR A 41 8.76 -0.45 -13.69
C THR A 41 10.16 -1.00 -13.90
N GLY A 42 10.77 -0.67 -15.04
CA GLY A 42 12.10 -1.16 -15.39
C GLY A 42 12.10 -2.56 -16.00
N LYS A 43 13.20 -3.29 -15.85
CA LYS A 43 13.42 -4.60 -16.51
C LYS A 43 12.91 -5.76 -15.65
N GLY A 44 12.70 -6.90 -16.30
CA GLY A 44 12.32 -8.15 -15.68
C GLY A 44 10.85 -8.51 -15.90
N ILE A 45 10.43 -9.66 -15.36
CA ILE A 45 9.08 -10.20 -15.52
C ILE A 45 8.50 -10.49 -14.14
N PRO A 46 7.56 -9.68 -13.64
CA PRO A 46 6.85 -9.98 -12.40
C PRO A 46 5.91 -11.16 -12.61
N ARG A 47 5.65 -11.91 -11.52
CA ARG A 47 4.64 -12.96 -11.51
C ARG A 47 3.72 -12.76 -10.32
N TRP A 48 2.53 -12.28 -10.59
CA TRP A 48 1.49 -12.07 -9.61
C TRP A 48 0.42 -13.15 -9.76
N THR A 49 0.15 -13.89 -8.69
CA THR A 49 -0.83 -15.00 -8.68
C THR A 49 -1.57 -15.05 -7.35
N ILE A 50 -2.82 -15.48 -7.41
CA ILE A 50 -3.56 -15.90 -6.22
C ILE A 50 -3.12 -17.31 -5.86
N GLU A 51 -2.78 -17.54 -4.59
CA GLU A 51 -2.36 -18.84 -4.08
C GLU A 51 -3.05 -19.15 -2.74
N ALA A 52 -3.23 -20.44 -2.45
CA ALA A 52 -3.69 -20.89 -1.15
C ALA A 52 -2.55 -20.77 -0.12
N GLU A 53 -2.85 -20.22 1.06
CA GLU A 53 -1.87 -20.01 2.13
C GLU A 53 -2.52 -20.30 3.51
N ALA A 54 -2.06 -21.33 4.16
CA ALA A 54 -2.64 -21.78 5.43
C ALA A 54 -2.45 -20.77 6.59
N SER A 55 -1.39 -19.95 6.52
CA SER A 55 -1.09 -18.91 7.50
C SER A 55 -1.67 -17.53 7.13
N ALA A 56 -2.50 -17.44 6.07
CA ALA A 56 -3.13 -16.19 5.65
C ALA A 56 -3.93 -15.56 6.78
N PRO A 57 -3.86 -14.24 6.97
CA PRO A 57 -4.70 -13.51 7.94
C PRO A 57 -6.19 -13.64 7.65
N SER A 58 -6.62 -13.45 6.42
CA SER A 58 -7.88 -13.96 5.89
C SER A 58 -7.62 -15.27 5.14
N LYS A 59 -8.59 -16.14 5.04
CA LYS A 59 -8.41 -17.46 4.45
C LYS A 59 -9.46 -17.71 3.38
N PRO A 60 -9.14 -18.47 2.32
CA PRO A 60 -7.93 -19.33 2.20
C PRO A 60 -6.83 -18.77 1.29
N HIS A 61 -6.98 -17.59 0.66
CA HIS A 61 -6.12 -17.15 -0.43
C HIS A 61 -5.33 -15.90 -0.10
N VAL A 62 -4.20 -15.73 -0.79
CA VAL A 62 -3.35 -14.54 -0.77
C VAL A 62 -2.97 -14.11 -2.18
N LEU A 63 -2.58 -12.86 -2.37
CA LEU A 63 -1.88 -12.42 -3.57
C LEU A 63 -0.38 -12.61 -3.38
N LYS A 64 0.29 -13.32 -4.28
CA LYS A 64 1.72 -13.60 -4.25
C LYS A 64 2.45 -12.97 -5.43
N GLN A 65 3.58 -12.34 -5.15
CA GLN A 65 4.62 -12.03 -6.15
C GLN A 65 5.74 -13.04 -6.04
N SER A 66 6.16 -13.66 -7.16
CA SER A 66 7.25 -14.65 -7.21
C SER A 66 8.15 -14.54 -8.46
N GLY A 67 7.94 -13.51 -9.30
CA GLY A 67 8.81 -13.23 -10.44
C GLY A 67 10.02 -12.39 -10.03
N ASN A 68 10.90 -12.10 -11.00
CA ASN A 68 12.03 -11.21 -10.82
C ASN A 68 11.90 -10.01 -11.78
N ALA A 69 11.73 -8.81 -11.23
CA ALA A 69 11.67 -7.56 -11.98
C ALA A 69 12.15 -6.40 -11.12
N ALA A 70 12.63 -5.32 -11.72
CA ALA A 70 13.23 -4.22 -10.97
C ALA A 70 12.28 -3.67 -9.89
N PHE A 71 11.04 -3.33 -10.27
CA PHE A 71 10.03 -2.78 -9.36
C PHE A 71 8.63 -3.33 -9.70
N PRO A 72 8.28 -4.56 -9.26
CA PRO A 72 6.96 -5.13 -9.45
C PRO A 72 5.87 -4.35 -8.69
N TRP A 73 4.75 -4.07 -9.34
CA TRP A 73 3.56 -3.48 -8.76
C TRP A 73 2.30 -4.20 -9.23
N CYS A 74 1.25 -4.17 -8.40
CA CYS A 74 -0.08 -4.65 -8.75
C CYS A 74 -1.10 -3.72 -8.09
N VAL A 75 -1.87 -2.97 -8.91
CA VAL A 75 -2.76 -1.89 -8.48
C VAL A 75 -4.21 -2.22 -8.78
N LYS A 76 -5.10 -1.84 -7.88
CA LYS A 76 -6.54 -1.97 -8.04
C LYS A 76 -7.04 -0.92 -9.03
N GLU A 77 -7.76 -1.35 -10.09
CA GLU A 77 -8.11 -0.48 -11.23
C GLU A 77 -9.29 0.45 -10.96
N ASP A 78 -10.21 0.03 -10.09
CA ASP A 78 -11.47 0.72 -9.80
C ASP A 78 -11.41 1.66 -8.59
N ILE A 79 -10.20 2.06 -8.17
CA ILE A 79 -9.98 3.09 -7.14
C ILE A 79 -9.14 4.24 -7.69
N ASP A 80 -9.43 5.46 -7.22
CA ASP A 80 -8.69 6.67 -7.58
C ASP A 80 -8.67 7.63 -6.38
N LEU A 81 -7.58 7.59 -5.61
CA LEU A 81 -7.46 8.24 -4.31
C LEU A 81 -6.55 9.47 -4.36
N ALA A 82 -7.09 10.65 -4.06
CA ALA A 82 -6.29 11.87 -3.86
C ALA A 82 -5.74 11.94 -2.42
N ASN A 83 -6.57 11.54 -1.46
CA ASN A 83 -6.26 11.48 -0.03
C ASN A 83 -6.82 10.17 0.52
N GLY A 84 -6.38 9.77 1.71
CA GLY A 84 -6.91 8.59 2.37
C GLY A 84 -5.90 7.80 3.16
N SER A 85 -6.21 6.53 3.38
CA SER A 85 -5.28 5.59 3.97
C SER A 85 -5.27 4.29 3.20
N LEU A 86 -4.13 3.65 3.19
CA LEU A 86 -3.91 2.30 2.68
C LEU A 86 -3.31 1.44 3.78
N GLU A 87 -3.72 0.19 3.83
CA GLU A 87 -3.16 -0.81 4.73
C GLU A 87 -3.10 -2.15 4.01
N VAL A 88 -2.06 -2.93 4.25
CA VAL A 88 -1.93 -4.29 3.75
C VAL A 88 -1.20 -5.16 4.75
N LYS A 89 -1.58 -6.41 4.86
CA LYS A 89 -0.76 -7.43 5.50
C LYS A 89 0.14 -8.04 4.45
N PHE A 90 1.44 -8.11 4.75
CA PHE A 90 2.43 -8.73 3.88
C PHE A 90 3.32 -9.69 4.66
N LYS A 91 3.83 -10.72 3.97
CA LYS A 91 4.82 -11.65 4.49
C LYS A 91 5.89 -11.87 3.43
N ALA A 92 7.10 -11.34 3.66
CA ALA A 92 8.25 -11.63 2.83
C ALA A 92 8.71 -13.08 3.10
N ILE A 93 8.83 -13.88 2.03
CA ILE A 93 9.17 -15.32 2.12
C ILE A 93 10.64 -15.54 1.81
N SER A 94 11.15 -14.91 0.75
CA SER A 94 12.52 -15.08 0.28
C SER A 94 12.92 -13.96 -0.68
N GLY A 95 14.19 -13.93 -1.02
CA GLY A 95 14.86 -13.06 -1.97
C GLY A 95 16.33 -12.98 -1.61
N LYS A 96 17.21 -12.87 -2.60
CA LYS A 96 18.65 -12.69 -2.42
C LYS A 96 19.05 -11.21 -2.54
N GLU A 97 18.42 -10.51 -3.48
CA GLU A 97 18.64 -9.07 -3.69
C GLU A 97 17.77 -8.22 -2.79
N ASP A 98 16.53 -8.69 -2.51
CA ASP A 98 15.58 -7.95 -1.68
C ASP A 98 14.55 -8.90 -1.03
N GLN A 99 13.95 -8.48 0.09
CA GLN A 99 12.89 -9.21 0.79
C GLN A 99 11.81 -8.21 1.20
N ALA A 100 11.18 -7.60 0.18
CA ALA A 100 10.35 -6.42 0.33
C ALA A 100 8.85 -6.72 0.22
N GLY A 101 8.07 -6.03 1.05
CA GLY A 101 6.64 -5.81 0.86
C GLY A 101 6.33 -4.32 0.91
N GLY A 102 5.46 -3.82 0.04
CA GLY A 102 5.18 -2.40 -0.09
C GLY A 102 3.77 -2.07 -0.48
N LEU A 103 3.41 -0.79 -0.26
CA LEU A 103 2.21 -0.13 -0.76
C LEU A 103 2.61 0.87 -1.84
N VAL A 104 1.84 0.92 -2.93
CA VAL A 104 1.93 1.93 -3.99
C VAL A 104 0.66 2.77 -3.98
N TRP A 105 0.79 4.10 -4.15
CA TRP A 105 -0.35 5.01 -4.24
C TRP A 105 -0.07 6.23 -5.12
N ARG A 106 -1.12 6.99 -5.40
CA ARG A 106 -1.10 8.04 -6.42
C ARG A 106 -0.47 7.53 -7.72
N TRP A 107 -0.72 6.25 -8.02
CA TRP A 107 -0.22 5.58 -9.21
C TRP A 107 -0.96 6.14 -10.44
N LYS A 108 -0.25 6.86 -11.28
CA LYS A 108 -0.76 7.42 -12.54
C LYS A 108 -0.56 6.45 -13.69
N ASP A 109 0.58 5.80 -13.69
CA ASP A 109 1.02 4.78 -14.64
C ASP A 109 2.22 4.01 -14.05
N GLY A 110 2.74 3.01 -14.79
CA GLY A 110 3.88 2.20 -14.35
C GLY A 110 5.20 2.95 -14.13
N ASN A 111 5.24 4.26 -14.35
CA ASN A 111 6.45 5.09 -14.22
C ASN A 111 6.29 6.26 -13.25
N ASN A 112 5.06 6.49 -12.69
CA ASN A 112 4.75 7.68 -11.90
C ASN A 112 3.88 7.32 -10.70
N TYR A 113 4.48 7.15 -9.50
CA TYR A 113 3.80 6.73 -8.27
C TYR A 113 4.66 6.92 -7.01
N TYR A 114 4.03 6.93 -5.82
CA TYR A 114 4.71 6.77 -4.53
C TYR A 114 4.79 5.31 -4.10
N VAL A 115 5.81 4.99 -3.28
CA VAL A 115 5.97 3.69 -2.63
C VAL A 115 6.42 3.85 -1.19
N ALA A 116 5.73 3.14 -0.29
CA ALA A 116 6.25 2.79 1.03
C ALA A 116 6.65 1.32 1.02
N ARG A 117 7.90 1.01 1.41
CA ARG A 117 8.46 -0.35 1.40
C ARG A 117 8.94 -0.72 2.80
N ALA A 118 8.59 -1.91 3.28
CA ALA A 118 9.25 -2.60 4.37
C ALA A 118 10.15 -3.71 3.81
N ASN A 119 11.35 -3.89 4.36
CA ASN A 119 12.33 -4.85 3.86
C ASN A 119 12.95 -5.67 4.99
N ALA A 120 12.76 -7.00 4.92
CA ALA A 120 13.27 -7.93 5.92
C ALA A 120 14.80 -8.13 5.83
N LEU A 121 15.38 -8.04 4.62
CA LEU A 121 16.82 -8.18 4.43
C LEU A 121 17.61 -7.01 5.04
N GLU A 122 17.04 -5.81 4.97
CA GLU A 122 17.68 -4.56 5.42
C GLU A 122 17.17 -4.07 6.78
N ASN A 123 16.11 -4.65 7.33
CA ASN A 123 15.45 -4.20 8.57
C ASN A 123 15.10 -2.71 8.55
N ASN A 124 14.43 -2.26 7.47
CA ASN A 124 14.07 -0.86 7.31
C ASN A 124 12.69 -0.64 6.67
N LEU A 125 12.19 0.57 6.86
CA LEU A 125 11.13 1.20 6.09
C LEU A 125 11.73 2.27 5.18
N SER A 126 11.19 2.36 3.97
CA SER A 126 11.62 3.36 3.00
C SER A 126 10.42 3.99 2.34
N LEU A 127 10.52 5.30 2.09
CA LEU A 127 9.57 6.06 1.29
C LEU A 127 10.26 6.55 0.03
N TYR A 128 9.62 6.31 -1.11
CA TYR A 128 10.11 6.70 -2.43
C TYR A 128 9.02 7.37 -3.26
N TYR A 129 9.43 8.18 -4.23
CA TYR A 129 8.64 8.44 -5.43
C TYR A 129 9.32 7.87 -6.66
N THR A 130 8.54 7.54 -7.66
CA THR A 130 9.00 7.21 -9.03
C THR A 130 8.42 8.24 -9.97
N LEU A 131 9.28 8.91 -10.73
CA LEU A 131 8.90 9.85 -11.80
C LEU A 131 9.62 9.47 -13.08
N ASN A 132 8.86 9.32 -14.17
CA ASN A 132 9.38 8.91 -15.48
C ASN A 132 10.24 7.64 -15.40
N GLY A 133 9.81 6.68 -14.56
CA GLY A 133 10.49 5.40 -14.34
C GLY A 133 11.73 5.47 -13.45
N LYS A 134 12.15 6.66 -13.00
CA LYS A 134 13.28 6.83 -12.08
C LYS A 134 12.79 6.90 -10.62
N ARG A 135 13.16 5.90 -9.82
CA ARG A 135 12.87 5.87 -8.38
C ARG A 135 13.87 6.74 -7.63
N THR A 136 13.35 7.60 -6.74
CA THR A 136 14.12 8.46 -5.84
C THR A 136 13.70 8.22 -4.40
N THR A 137 14.68 8.10 -3.50
CA THR A 137 14.45 7.94 -2.06
C THR A 137 14.09 9.29 -1.45
N ILE A 138 13.01 9.32 -0.66
CA ILE A 138 12.63 10.47 0.18
C ILE A 138 13.18 10.26 1.60
N LYS A 139 12.95 9.06 2.18
CA LYS A 139 13.33 8.78 3.56
C LYS A 139 13.60 7.29 3.78
N TYR A 140 14.59 6.99 4.64
CA TYR A 140 14.80 5.70 5.30
C TYR A 140 14.55 5.82 6.81
N ALA A 141 14.08 4.73 7.42
CA ALA A 141 13.95 4.59 8.86
C ALA A 141 14.24 3.13 9.25
N ASP A 142 15.06 2.93 10.28
CA ASP A 142 15.29 1.60 10.82
C ASP A 142 14.00 1.06 11.44
N ALA A 143 13.61 -0.14 11.06
CA ALA A 143 12.41 -0.80 11.52
C ALA A 143 12.60 -2.32 11.49
N PRO A 144 12.26 -3.06 12.55
CA PRO A 144 12.39 -4.51 12.56
C PRO A 144 11.34 -5.13 11.62
N VAL A 145 11.81 -5.87 10.61
CA VAL A 145 10.99 -6.59 9.65
C VAL A 145 11.45 -8.04 9.62
N ALA A 146 10.73 -8.92 10.30
CA ALA A 146 11.07 -10.34 10.33
C ALA A 146 10.65 -11.07 9.05
N LEU A 147 11.57 -11.87 8.49
CA LEU A 147 11.26 -12.78 7.39
C LEU A 147 10.23 -13.84 7.83
N ASN A 148 9.41 -14.32 6.91
CA ASN A 148 8.38 -15.34 7.15
C ASN A 148 7.35 -14.96 8.24
N THR A 149 7.17 -13.67 8.49
CA THR A 149 6.24 -13.12 9.48
C THR A 149 5.25 -12.19 8.82
N TRP A 150 3.99 -12.27 9.19
CA TRP A 150 2.97 -11.31 8.76
C TRP A 150 3.17 -9.97 9.45
N HIS A 151 3.29 -8.92 8.65
CA HIS A 151 3.39 -7.53 9.08
C HIS A 151 2.23 -6.72 8.51
N THR A 152 1.83 -5.67 9.21
CA THR A 152 0.87 -4.69 8.72
C THR A 152 1.60 -3.42 8.33
N LEU A 153 1.60 -3.09 7.05
CA LEU A 153 2.11 -1.82 6.52
C LEU A 153 0.94 -0.88 6.25
N ARG A 154 1.04 0.36 6.72
CA ARG A 154 0.01 1.38 6.55
C ARG A 154 0.61 2.69 6.07
N VAL A 155 -0.10 3.35 5.16
CA VAL A 155 0.18 4.72 4.71
C VAL A 155 -1.08 5.56 4.90
N ASP A 156 -0.94 6.70 5.57
CA ASP A 156 -1.95 7.76 5.61
C ASP A 156 -1.41 8.94 4.79
N PHE A 157 -2.23 9.49 3.89
CA PHE A 157 -1.82 10.61 3.03
C PHE A 157 -2.95 11.61 2.84
N GLN A 158 -2.60 12.91 3.03
CA GLN A 158 -3.53 14.02 2.88
C GLN A 158 -2.78 15.26 2.38
N GLY A 159 -3.13 15.75 1.19
CA GLY A 159 -2.32 16.80 0.54
C GLY A 159 -0.87 16.34 0.39
N ALA A 160 0.09 17.14 0.89
CA ALA A 160 1.51 16.78 0.94
C ALA A 160 1.89 15.87 2.12
N MET A 161 1.06 15.81 3.17
CA MET A 161 1.36 15.01 4.36
C MET A 161 1.34 13.52 4.04
N ILE A 162 2.41 12.81 4.43
CA ILE A 162 2.57 11.37 4.30
C ILE A 162 3.04 10.81 5.63
N ARG A 163 2.35 9.78 6.12
CA ARG A 163 2.73 9.01 7.31
C ARG A 163 2.79 7.54 6.97
N VAL A 164 3.90 6.88 7.31
CA VAL A 164 4.11 5.44 7.12
C VAL A 164 4.27 4.75 8.47
N SER A 165 3.50 3.70 8.67
CA SER A 165 3.50 2.90 9.91
C SER A 165 3.71 1.42 9.60
N LEU A 166 4.43 0.73 10.47
CA LEU A 166 4.59 -0.73 10.45
C LEU A 166 4.13 -1.29 11.80
N ASN A 167 3.24 -2.29 11.76
CA ASN A 167 2.67 -2.94 12.94
C ASN A 167 2.11 -1.93 13.97
N GLY A 168 1.44 -0.88 13.47
CA GLY A 168 0.84 0.17 14.27
C GLY A 168 1.78 1.29 14.74
N LYS A 169 3.12 1.11 14.64
CA LYS A 169 4.10 2.14 15.00
C LYS A 169 4.43 3.01 13.79
N ALA A 170 4.34 4.33 13.94
CA ALA A 170 4.77 5.29 12.92
C ALA A 170 6.30 5.39 12.90
N TYR A 171 6.88 5.34 11.72
CA TYR A 171 8.32 5.46 11.49
C TYR A 171 8.68 6.65 10.61
N ILE A 172 7.81 7.01 9.66
CA ILE A 172 8.02 8.14 8.76
C ILE A 172 6.79 9.05 8.85
N SER A 173 7.02 10.35 9.01
CA SER A 173 5.99 11.39 8.92
C SER A 173 6.65 12.65 8.37
N LEU A 174 6.23 13.08 7.19
CA LEU A 174 6.81 14.23 6.48
C LEU A 174 5.84 14.79 5.44
N GLU A 175 6.22 15.90 4.83
CA GLU A 175 5.56 16.47 3.67
C GLU A 175 6.34 16.19 2.39
N ASP A 176 5.64 15.76 1.33
CA ASP A 176 6.19 15.59 -0.01
C ASP A 176 5.09 15.78 -1.07
N ASP A 177 5.37 16.57 -2.09
CA ASP A 177 4.41 16.97 -3.13
C ASP A 177 4.90 16.66 -4.57
N HIS A 178 5.90 15.78 -4.72
CA HIS A 178 6.38 15.37 -6.05
C HIS A 178 5.28 14.78 -6.94
N LEU A 179 4.30 14.10 -6.34
CA LEU A 179 3.12 13.56 -7.03
C LEU A 179 1.85 14.00 -6.31
N THR A 180 1.02 14.78 -6.98
CA THR A 180 -0.24 15.31 -6.46
C THR A 180 -1.45 14.72 -7.17
N GLY A 181 -2.65 14.99 -6.61
CA GLY A 181 -3.93 14.56 -7.16
C GLY A 181 -4.19 13.06 -6.98
N ALA A 182 -5.36 12.62 -7.47
CA ALA A 182 -5.81 11.25 -7.33
C ALA A 182 -5.00 10.28 -8.20
N GLY A 183 -4.97 9.01 -7.81
CA GLY A 183 -4.37 7.92 -8.56
C GLY A 183 -4.71 6.58 -7.93
N LYS A 184 -4.43 5.50 -8.67
CA LYS A 184 -4.66 4.13 -8.20
C LYS A 184 -3.76 3.79 -7.01
N ALA A 185 -4.11 2.72 -6.32
CA ALA A 185 -3.31 2.19 -5.21
C ALA A 185 -3.27 0.67 -5.25
N GLY A 186 -2.26 0.09 -4.58
CA GLY A 186 -2.07 -1.35 -4.55
C GLY A 186 -0.81 -1.76 -3.80
N VAL A 187 -0.23 -2.89 -4.22
CA VAL A 187 0.93 -3.50 -3.59
C VAL A 187 2.17 -3.44 -4.50
N TRP A 188 3.34 -3.56 -3.87
CA TRP A 188 4.62 -3.38 -4.53
C TRP A 188 5.70 -4.28 -3.92
N THR A 189 6.65 -4.71 -4.75
CA THR A 189 7.86 -5.41 -4.29
C THR A 189 9.11 -4.90 -5.04
N LYS A 190 10.25 -5.53 -4.79
CA LYS A 190 11.51 -5.21 -5.46
C LYS A 190 12.29 -6.48 -5.82
N ALA A 191 12.93 -6.45 -6.99
CA ALA A 191 13.85 -7.45 -7.49
C ALA A 191 13.26 -8.89 -7.42
N ASP A 192 13.96 -9.79 -6.77
CA ASP A 192 13.62 -11.20 -6.63
C ASP A 192 12.80 -11.51 -5.35
N SER A 193 12.21 -10.48 -4.73
CA SER A 193 11.38 -10.68 -3.52
C SER A 193 10.21 -11.62 -3.81
N VAL A 194 10.12 -12.71 -3.07
CA VAL A 194 8.91 -13.53 -2.99
C VAL A 194 8.09 -13.06 -1.79
N THR A 195 6.91 -12.50 -2.05
CA THR A 195 6.10 -11.84 -1.01
C THR A 195 4.63 -12.18 -1.17
N LEU A 196 3.99 -12.45 -0.04
CA LEU A 196 2.55 -12.66 0.08
C LEU A 196 1.90 -11.38 0.59
N PHE A 197 0.69 -11.10 0.07
CA PHE A 197 -0.15 -9.97 0.47
C PHE A 197 -1.56 -10.44 0.75
N ASP A 198 -2.17 -9.85 1.79
CA ASP A 198 -3.53 -10.12 2.21
C ASP A 198 -4.14 -8.90 2.89
N ASP A 199 -5.47 -8.90 3.09
CA ASP A 199 -6.19 -7.83 3.80
C ASP A 199 -5.82 -6.42 3.27
N PHE A 200 -5.79 -6.23 1.95
CA PHE A 200 -5.59 -4.89 1.41
C PHE A 200 -6.81 -4.02 1.72
N ARG A 201 -6.58 -2.93 2.43
CA ARG A 201 -7.62 -1.99 2.87
C ARG A 201 -7.33 -0.59 2.39
N TYR A 202 -8.39 0.15 2.10
CA TYR A 202 -8.28 1.56 1.77
C TYR A 202 -9.47 2.35 2.29
N THR A 203 -9.24 3.63 2.57
CA THR A 203 -10.30 4.60 2.86
C THR A 203 -10.23 5.71 1.82
N ASP A 204 -11.38 6.11 1.32
CA ASP A 204 -11.54 7.32 0.51
C ASP A 204 -12.41 8.31 1.30
N PRO A 205 -11.84 9.39 1.86
CA PRO A 205 -12.60 10.35 2.62
C PRO A 205 -13.65 11.12 1.78
N LEU A 206 -13.61 10.99 0.45
CA LEU A 206 -14.56 11.60 -0.48
C LEU A 206 -15.61 10.61 -0.99
N ALA A 207 -15.50 9.31 -0.68
CA ALA A 207 -16.52 8.32 -1.02
C ALA A 207 -17.82 8.64 -0.25
N LYS A 208 -18.91 8.84 -1.01
CA LYS A 208 -20.26 9.15 -0.49
C LYS A 208 -21.03 7.88 -0.21
#